data_161a2e837a31fbbf69542de24c758211
#
_entry.id   161a2e837a31fbbf69542de24c758211
#
_cell.length_a   1.000
_cell.length_b   1.000
_cell.length_c   1.000
_cell.angle_alpha   90.00
_cell.angle_beta   90.00
_cell.angle_gamma   90.00
#
_symmetry.space_group_name_H-M   'P 1'
#
loop_
_entity.id
_entity.type
_entity.pdbx_description
1 polymer ?
#
loop_
_entity_poly.entity_id
_entity_poly.type
_entity_poly.pdbx_seq_one_letter_code
_entity_poly.pdbx_strand_id
1 'polypeptide(L)'
;MTGVPFIPENIVVHLGAPDDTSAVNVTVPFTDYIKNAASSEIYPTWPESALRANIYAIITYALNRYYTEWYPSRGYNFDITNDTRYDQSYVYGRDIFEPISNIVDEIFNNYIRRQGTLEPIFSAYCDGVRTYCGGLKQWETVELANQGLTPFEILQHFYGDDIEIVTNAPVSPNIPSYPGEVISFGSAGDNVVRIQTQLNRISQNYPAIPRIPYVTGSYNTITEDAVRTFQQVFGLPQTGYVDKSTWYRINQIYTGIKRLGELTSEGVTISDYTADVPEFLRRGDSGANVRVIQYILSVVGAYYDAVPRISVTGNFGEETENALRAFQQIFGLPETGVLDAATWEDLYRAYKGIVDSLPVNLTSEEIVLFPGVILREGMQNEYVRTIQQYLTEIHNDYPQIPAVTATGYFGPLTKNAVTAFQRVFGINPTGYVGAETWARIGEIYSEVKYGYVKPAGQFPGYTIR
;
A
#
# COMPACT_ATOMS: atom_id res chain seq x y z
N MET A 1 -4.99 -0.96 10.51
CA MET A 1 -4.73 -0.54 9.11
C MET A 1 -3.49 -1.29 8.68
N THR A 2 -3.57 -2.06 7.62
CA THR A 2 -2.40 -2.57 6.93
C THR A 2 -1.61 -1.36 6.48
N GLY A 3 -0.31 -1.29 6.73
CA GLY A 3 0.56 -0.15 6.38
C GLY A 3 0.67 0.15 4.88
N VAL A 4 -0.21 -0.43 4.06
CA VAL A 4 -0.26 -0.20 2.60
C VAL A 4 -1.07 1.06 2.35
N PRO A 5 -0.51 2.06 1.69
CA PRO A 5 -1.22 3.26 1.27
C PRO A 5 -2.43 2.94 0.39
N PHE A 6 -3.53 3.62 0.65
CA PHE A 6 -4.72 3.64 -0.19
C PHE A 6 -4.88 5.04 -0.82
N ILE A 7 -5.69 5.13 -1.85
CA ILE A 7 -6.07 6.42 -2.43
C ILE A 7 -7.27 6.94 -1.64
N PRO A 8 -7.24 8.16 -1.09
CA PRO A 8 -8.40 8.73 -0.43
C PRO A 8 -9.49 9.03 -1.46
N GLU A 9 -10.75 8.77 -1.11
CA GLU A 9 -11.88 9.15 -1.98
C GLU A 9 -11.95 10.66 -2.21
N ASN A 10 -11.66 11.42 -1.15
CA ASN A 10 -11.70 12.88 -1.18
C ASN A 10 -10.41 13.46 -0.59
N ILE A 11 -10.14 14.71 -0.95
CA ILE A 11 -9.06 15.52 -0.38
C ILE A 11 -9.60 16.89 0.00
N VAL A 12 -9.12 17.45 1.11
CA VAL A 12 -9.50 18.78 1.56
C VAL A 12 -8.46 19.78 1.11
N VAL A 13 -8.86 20.70 0.24
CA VAL A 13 -7.99 21.74 -0.34
C VAL A 13 -8.26 23.07 0.33
N HIS A 14 -7.23 23.70 0.86
CA HIS A 14 -7.26 25.07 1.37
C HIS A 14 -6.97 26.05 0.24
N LEU A 15 -7.91 26.98 0.00
CA LEU A 15 -7.83 27.93 -1.14
C LEU A 15 -7.03 29.19 -0.77
N GLY A 16 -5.82 29.02 -0.24
CA GLY A 16 -4.94 30.11 0.17
C GLY A 16 -3.62 29.62 0.77
N ALA A 17 -2.84 30.54 1.32
CA ALA A 17 -1.66 30.20 2.11
C ALA A 17 -2.07 29.47 3.40
N PRO A 18 -1.26 28.56 3.95
CA PRO A 18 -1.65 27.74 5.11
C PRO A 18 -2.11 28.55 6.33
N ASP A 19 -1.57 29.74 6.52
CA ASP A 19 -1.87 30.66 7.63
C ASP A 19 -2.99 31.67 7.32
N ASP A 20 -3.54 31.64 6.12
CA ASP A 20 -4.67 32.50 5.74
C ASP A 20 -5.98 31.94 6.31
N THR A 21 -6.33 32.37 7.51
CA THR A 21 -7.56 31.95 8.19
C THR A 21 -8.85 32.44 7.51
N SER A 22 -8.76 33.33 6.53
CA SER A 22 -9.91 33.81 5.74
C SER A 22 -10.19 32.92 4.52
N ALA A 23 -9.22 32.09 4.11
CA ALA A 23 -9.34 31.19 2.99
C ALA A 23 -10.27 30.01 3.30
N VAL A 24 -10.97 29.54 2.27
CA VAL A 24 -11.98 28.49 2.39
C VAL A 24 -11.36 27.12 2.18
N ASN A 25 -11.79 26.11 2.93
CA ASN A 25 -11.51 24.71 2.66
C ASN A 25 -12.61 24.12 1.79
N VAL A 26 -12.23 23.43 0.72
CA VAL A 26 -13.15 22.69 -0.14
C VAL A 26 -12.79 21.21 -0.13
N THR A 27 -13.79 20.35 0.05
CA THR A 27 -13.62 18.90 -0.07
C THR A 27 -14.01 18.51 -1.48
N VAL A 28 -13.10 17.84 -2.19
CA VAL A 28 -13.31 17.41 -3.57
C VAL A 28 -12.90 15.93 -3.73
N PRO A 29 -13.48 15.18 -4.69
CA PRO A 29 -12.98 13.86 -5.04
C PRO A 29 -11.50 13.93 -5.40
N PHE A 30 -10.72 12.95 -4.94
CA PHE A 30 -9.27 12.93 -5.17
C PHE A 30 -8.94 12.96 -6.66
N THR A 31 -9.68 12.21 -7.49
CA THR A 31 -9.53 12.21 -8.95
C THR A 31 -9.76 13.60 -9.55
N ASP A 32 -10.78 14.32 -9.09
CA ASP A 32 -11.09 15.66 -9.58
C ASP A 32 -10.01 16.67 -9.17
N TYR A 33 -9.46 16.50 -7.95
CA TYR A 33 -8.30 17.28 -7.53
C TYR A 33 -7.11 17.08 -8.47
N ILE A 34 -6.76 15.82 -8.78
CA ILE A 34 -5.62 15.50 -9.65
C ILE A 34 -5.85 16.03 -11.08
N LYS A 35 -7.05 15.85 -11.63
CA LYS A 35 -7.43 16.41 -12.95
C LYS A 35 -7.24 17.92 -13.01
N ASN A 36 -7.69 18.60 -11.95
CA ASN A 36 -7.58 20.05 -11.84
C ASN A 36 -6.11 20.49 -11.69
N ALA A 37 -5.37 19.90 -10.76
CA ALA A 37 -3.96 20.21 -10.55
C ALA A 37 -3.14 19.98 -11.82
N ALA A 38 -3.29 18.83 -12.47
CA ALA A 38 -2.60 18.53 -13.72
C ALA A 38 -2.98 19.50 -14.85
N SER A 39 -4.27 19.83 -14.99
CA SER A 39 -4.71 20.82 -15.97
C SER A 39 -4.22 22.24 -15.64
N SER A 40 -3.82 22.52 -14.40
CA SER A 40 -3.26 23.81 -13.97
C SER A 40 -1.75 23.90 -14.17
N GLU A 41 -1.06 22.78 -14.22
CA GLU A 41 0.39 22.67 -14.18
C GLU A 41 1.02 22.36 -15.55
N ILE A 42 0.34 21.56 -16.41
CA ILE A 42 0.92 21.04 -17.65
C ILE A 42 0.01 21.27 -18.85
N TYR A 43 0.59 21.26 -20.04
CA TYR A 43 -0.14 21.52 -21.27
C TYR A 43 -0.65 20.23 -21.93
N PRO A 44 -1.94 20.14 -22.30
CA PRO A 44 -2.54 18.91 -22.85
C PRO A 44 -1.97 18.48 -24.20
N THR A 45 -1.17 19.34 -24.82
CA THR A 45 -0.51 19.09 -26.12
C THR A 45 0.88 18.46 -26.00
N TRP A 46 1.37 18.22 -24.78
CA TRP A 46 2.65 17.57 -24.57
C TRP A 46 2.61 16.08 -24.98
N PRO A 47 3.79 15.48 -25.28
CA PRO A 47 3.85 14.04 -25.55
C PRO A 47 3.26 13.23 -24.38
N GLU A 48 2.60 12.13 -24.69
CA GLU A 48 1.91 11.30 -23.69
C GLU A 48 2.83 10.83 -22.57
N SER A 49 4.08 10.42 -22.91
CA SER A 49 5.07 10.03 -21.88
C SER A 49 5.36 11.16 -20.89
N ALA A 50 5.45 12.41 -21.37
CA ALA A 50 5.64 13.58 -20.51
C ALA A 50 4.39 13.84 -19.65
N LEU A 51 3.19 13.78 -20.23
CA LEU A 51 1.93 13.94 -19.48
C LEU A 51 1.84 12.91 -18.36
N ARG A 52 2.04 11.64 -18.66
CA ARG A 52 1.98 10.55 -17.67
C ARG A 52 3.02 10.72 -16.57
N ALA A 53 4.27 11.03 -16.89
CA ALA A 53 5.32 11.24 -15.89
C ALA A 53 4.97 12.39 -14.92
N ASN A 54 4.47 13.51 -15.45
CA ASN A 54 4.03 14.62 -14.63
C ASN A 54 2.80 14.26 -13.77
N ILE A 55 1.82 13.56 -14.33
CA ILE A 55 0.62 13.15 -13.58
C ILE A 55 0.98 12.19 -12.46
N TYR A 56 1.89 11.23 -12.68
CA TYR A 56 2.42 10.40 -11.59
C TYR A 56 3.06 11.22 -10.47
N ALA A 57 3.86 12.23 -10.83
CA ALA A 57 4.46 13.10 -9.83
C ALA A 57 3.39 13.90 -9.07
N ILE A 58 2.37 14.42 -9.75
CA ILE A 58 1.26 15.17 -9.12
C ILE A 58 0.46 14.29 -8.17
N ILE A 59 0.08 13.07 -8.59
CA ILE A 59 -0.62 12.09 -7.73
C ILE A 59 0.23 11.79 -6.48
N THR A 60 1.49 11.44 -6.70
CA THR A 60 2.39 11.01 -5.62
C THR A 60 2.65 12.13 -4.62
N TYR A 61 2.81 13.36 -5.08
CA TYR A 61 2.96 14.53 -4.22
C TYR A 61 1.74 14.74 -3.30
N ALA A 62 0.54 14.72 -3.89
CA ALA A 62 -0.69 14.88 -3.12
C ALA A 62 -0.85 13.76 -2.09
N LEU A 63 -0.56 12.51 -2.46
CA LEU A 63 -0.57 11.38 -1.54
C LEU A 63 0.49 11.50 -0.45
N ASN A 64 1.69 11.99 -0.75
CA ASN A 64 2.72 12.23 0.28
C ASN A 64 2.22 13.23 1.32
N ARG A 65 1.60 14.35 0.89
CA ARG A 65 1.00 15.32 1.82
C ARG A 65 -0.07 14.69 2.70
N TYR A 66 -0.91 13.85 2.12
CA TYR A 66 -1.96 13.13 2.84
C TYR A 66 -1.38 12.14 3.86
N TYR A 67 -0.45 11.28 3.44
CA TYR A 67 0.13 10.23 4.28
C TYR A 67 1.07 10.72 5.37
N THR A 68 1.80 11.78 5.11
CA THR A 68 2.64 12.44 6.14
C THR A 68 1.82 13.26 7.11
N GLU A 69 0.51 13.42 6.84
CA GLU A 69 -0.38 14.31 7.60
C GLU A 69 0.25 15.70 7.75
N TRP A 70 0.80 16.18 6.64
CA TRP A 70 1.66 17.36 6.67
C TRP A 70 0.98 18.56 7.36
N TYR A 71 -0.24 18.86 6.97
CA TYR A 71 -1.03 19.95 7.56
C TYR A 71 -1.76 19.55 8.84
N PRO A 72 -2.48 18.41 8.90
CA PRO A 72 -3.16 17.99 10.13
C PRO A 72 -2.22 17.85 11.33
N SER A 73 -0.99 17.35 11.13
CA SER A 73 0.01 17.23 12.21
C SER A 73 0.50 18.58 12.74
N ARG A 74 0.26 19.66 12.00
CA ARG A 74 0.60 21.04 12.36
C ARG A 74 -0.60 21.84 12.89
N GLY A 75 -1.76 21.18 13.06
CA GLY A 75 -2.96 21.77 13.63
C GLY A 75 -3.93 22.36 12.60
N TYR A 76 -3.68 22.15 11.32
CA TYR A 76 -4.60 22.57 10.27
C TYR A 76 -5.68 21.51 10.01
N ASN A 77 -6.79 21.92 9.39
CA ASN A 77 -7.94 21.06 9.09
C ASN A 77 -8.14 20.83 7.58
N PHE A 78 -7.04 20.77 6.85
CA PHE A 78 -6.99 20.48 5.42
C PHE A 78 -5.76 19.59 5.09
N ASP A 79 -5.75 19.00 3.91
CA ASP A 79 -4.71 18.07 3.49
C ASP A 79 -3.65 18.73 2.61
N ILE A 80 -4.05 19.72 1.81
CA ILE A 80 -3.19 20.40 0.82
C ILE A 80 -3.69 21.82 0.57
N THR A 81 -2.79 22.70 0.10
CA THR A 81 -3.17 24.06 -0.31
C THR A 81 -3.20 24.18 -1.84
N ASN A 82 -3.81 25.25 -2.34
CA ASN A 82 -3.73 25.62 -3.75
C ASN A 82 -2.62 26.66 -4.04
N ASP A 83 -1.82 27.01 -3.07
CA ASP A 83 -0.75 27.99 -3.19
C ASP A 83 0.55 27.32 -3.63
N THR A 84 1.02 27.62 -4.83
CA THR A 84 2.22 27.01 -5.44
C THR A 84 3.53 27.31 -4.71
N ARG A 85 3.53 28.17 -3.70
CA ARG A 85 4.67 28.38 -2.81
C ARG A 85 4.82 27.24 -1.78
N TYR A 86 3.73 26.52 -1.55
CA TYR A 86 3.65 25.44 -0.54
C TYR A 86 3.38 24.08 -1.17
N ASP A 87 2.45 24.03 -2.15
CA ASP A 87 1.98 22.79 -2.76
C ASP A 87 1.73 22.95 -4.26
N GLN A 88 0.64 22.41 -4.76
CA GLN A 88 0.31 22.29 -6.18
C GLN A 88 -0.63 23.41 -6.65
N SER A 89 -0.56 23.75 -7.93
CA SER A 89 -1.52 24.67 -8.53
C SER A 89 -2.90 23.99 -8.60
N TYR A 90 -3.87 24.56 -7.91
CA TYR A 90 -5.26 24.12 -7.98
C TYR A 90 -6.15 25.36 -8.18
N VAL A 91 -6.97 25.38 -9.22
CA VAL A 91 -7.86 26.50 -9.52
C VAL A 91 -9.30 26.03 -9.40
N TYR A 92 -9.95 26.42 -8.30
CA TYR A 92 -11.34 26.02 -8.03
C TYR A 92 -12.28 26.38 -9.18
N GLY A 93 -13.02 25.39 -9.70
CA GLY A 93 -14.02 25.60 -10.75
C GLY A 93 -13.46 25.77 -12.17
N ARG A 94 -12.16 25.47 -12.40
CA ARG A 94 -11.61 25.51 -13.76
C ARG A 94 -12.11 24.38 -14.66
N ASP A 95 -12.10 24.57 -15.95
CA ASP A 95 -12.31 23.51 -16.95
C ASP A 95 -11.11 22.55 -17.00
N ILE A 96 -11.40 21.27 -17.14
CA ILE A 96 -10.42 20.20 -17.22
C ILE A 96 -10.16 19.84 -18.69
N PHE A 97 -8.88 19.68 -19.05
CA PHE A 97 -8.51 19.23 -20.38
C PHE A 97 -8.79 17.73 -20.56
N GLU A 98 -9.52 17.36 -21.63
CA GLU A 98 -9.91 15.97 -21.90
C GLU A 98 -8.71 14.99 -21.96
N PRO A 99 -7.58 15.29 -22.66
CA PRO A 99 -6.43 14.37 -22.66
C PRO A 99 -5.86 14.11 -21.26
N ILE A 100 -5.84 15.13 -20.40
CA ILE A 100 -5.38 15.00 -19.01
C ILE A 100 -6.39 14.20 -18.21
N SER A 101 -7.69 14.47 -18.36
CA SER A 101 -8.75 13.72 -17.67
C SER A 101 -8.66 12.22 -17.96
N ASN A 102 -8.50 11.86 -19.22
CA ASN A 102 -8.43 10.47 -19.65
C ASN A 102 -7.22 9.75 -19.02
N ILE A 103 -6.05 10.38 -19.01
CA ILE A 103 -4.85 9.80 -18.36
C ILE A 103 -5.05 9.66 -16.85
N VAL A 104 -5.62 10.67 -16.19
CA VAL A 104 -5.88 10.61 -14.75
C VAL A 104 -6.83 9.45 -14.42
N ASP A 105 -7.91 9.27 -15.19
CA ASP A 105 -8.87 8.18 -14.99
C ASP A 105 -8.21 6.79 -15.11
N GLU A 106 -7.14 6.67 -15.89
CA GLU A 106 -6.38 5.42 -16.03
C GLU A 106 -5.41 5.18 -14.86
N ILE A 107 -4.80 6.24 -14.31
CA ILE A 107 -3.65 6.07 -13.40
C ILE A 107 -3.81 6.72 -12.03
N PHE A 108 -4.98 7.27 -11.68
CA PHE A 108 -5.18 8.01 -10.41
C PHE A 108 -4.85 7.21 -9.16
N ASN A 109 -4.92 5.89 -9.24
CA ASN A 109 -4.63 4.97 -8.14
C ASN A 109 -3.23 4.33 -8.24
N ASN A 110 -2.34 4.96 -8.99
CA ASN A 110 -0.94 4.56 -9.08
C ASN A 110 -0.05 5.67 -8.50
N TYR A 111 0.99 5.29 -7.77
CA TYR A 111 1.90 6.26 -7.18
C TYR A 111 3.34 5.75 -7.16
N ILE A 112 4.30 6.66 -6.98
CA ILE A 112 5.73 6.37 -6.95
C ILE A 112 6.15 6.15 -5.49
N ARG A 113 6.92 5.08 -5.24
CA ARG A 113 7.60 4.85 -3.97
C ARG A 113 9.07 4.44 -4.18
N ARG A 114 9.87 4.45 -3.12
CA ARG A 114 11.18 3.80 -3.14
C ARG A 114 11.01 2.29 -3.02
N GLN A 115 11.87 1.52 -3.67
CA GLN A 115 11.91 0.07 -3.52
C GLN A 115 12.09 -0.31 -2.05
N GLY A 116 11.25 -1.21 -1.56
CA GLY A 116 11.25 -1.64 -0.16
C GLY A 116 10.59 -0.67 0.84
N THR A 117 10.08 0.49 0.40
CA THR A 117 9.27 1.39 1.22
C THR A 117 7.78 1.27 0.88
N LEU A 118 6.91 1.81 1.73
CA LEU A 118 5.46 1.72 1.57
C LEU A 118 4.84 3.05 1.13
N GLU A 119 5.37 4.16 1.64
CA GLU A 119 4.78 5.47 1.45
C GLU A 119 5.07 6.04 0.06
N PRO A 120 4.16 6.90 -0.45
CA PRO A 120 4.44 7.73 -1.61
C PRO A 120 5.64 8.64 -1.34
N ILE A 121 6.61 8.70 -2.26
CA ILE A 121 7.76 9.61 -2.11
C ILE A 121 7.29 11.08 -2.11
N PHE A 122 8.11 11.95 -1.56
CA PHE A 122 7.93 13.38 -1.80
C PHE A 122 8.40 13.70 -3.23
N SER A 123 7.51 13.60 -4.20
CA SER A 123 7.78 13.81 -5.62
C SER A 123 7.78 15.29 -5.99
N ALA A 124 8.71 16.06 -5.40
CA ALA A 124 8.87 17.47 -5.72
C ALA A 124 9.06 17.67 -7.22
N TYR A 125 8.44 18.71 -7.77
CA TYR A 125 8.59 19.12 -9.16
C TYR A 125 8.50 20.64 -9.31
N CYS A 126 8.95 21.13 -10.45
CA CYS A 126 8.90 22.54 -10.85
C CYS A 126 8.89 22.67 -12.36
N ASP A 127 8.66 23.88 -12.89
CA ASP A 127 8.65 24.10 -14.34
C ASP A 127 10.04 23.83 -14.98
N GLY A 128 11.13 24.02 -14.26
CA GLY A 128 12.50 23.82 -14.75
C GLY A 128 13.00 24.93 -15.65
N VAL A 129 12.23 26.00 -15.83
CA VAL A 129 12.56 27.17 -16.65
C VAL A 129 12.65 28.43 -15.82
N ARG A 130 11.64 28.72 -15.04
CA ARG A 130 11.56 29.90 -14.16
C ARG A 130 11.94 29.54 -12.73
N THR A 131 11.58 28.32 -12.32
CA THR A 131 11.88 27.77 -11.00
C THR A 131 12.72 26.51 -11.15
N TYR A 132 13.68 26.31 -10.23
CA TYR A 132 14.55 25.14 -10.22
C TYR A 132 14.40 24.41 -8.89
N CYS A 133 14.30 23.08 -8.95
CA CYS A 133 14.16 22.21 -7.80
C CYS A 133 15.03 20.95 -7.96
N GLY A 134 15.19 20.19 -6.89
CA GLY A 134 15.90 18.90 -6.92
C GLY A 134 15.08 17.76 -7.51
N GLY A 135 13.79 18.01 -7.84
CA GLY A 135 12.87 17.01 -8.36
C GLY A 135 12.64 17.10 -9.87
N LEU A 136 11.48 16.64 -10.31
CA LEU A 136 11.10 16.59 -11.71
C LEU A 136 10.96 18.01 -12.29
N LYS A 137 11.50 18.22 -13.47
CA LYS A 137 11.39 19.46 -14.23
C LYS A 137 10.42 19.25 -15.39
N GLN A 138 9.27 19.91 -15.31
CA GLN A 138 8.14 19.68 -16.20
C GLN A 138 8.50 19.82 -17.69
N TRP A 139 9.21 20.89 -18.06
CA TRP A 139 9.63 21.09 -19.47
C TRP A 139 10.70 20.09 -19.93
N GLU A 140 11.60 19.67 -19.05
CA GLU A 140 12.60 18.67 -19.39
C GLU A 140 11.95 17.28 -19.65
N THR A 141 10.78 16.98 -19.02
CA THR A 141 10.03 15.76 -19.36
C THR A 141 9.60 15.72 -20.84
N VAL A 142 9.29 16.87 -21.43
CA VAL A 142 8.93 16.96 -22.86
C VAL A 142 10.13 16.63 -23.74
N GLU A 143 11.31 17.13 -23.38
CA GLU A 143 12.55 16.83 -24.11
C GLU A 143 12.90 15.35 -24.05
N LEU A 144 12.80 14.73 -22.85
CA LEU A 144 13.04 13.31 -22.64
C LEU A 144 12.02 12.44 -23.39
N ALA A 145 10.74 12.82 -23.37
CA ALA A 145 9.70 12.13 -24.11
C ALA A 145 9.92 12.20 -25.63
N ASN A 146 10.39 13.32 -26.15
CA ASN A 146 10.75 13.47 -27.57
C ASN A 146 11.99 12.65 -27.96
N GLN A 147 12.83 12.29 -26.99
CA GLN A 147 13.95 11.34 -27.17
C GLN A 147 13.48 9.88 -27.13
N GLY A 148 12.20 9.63 -26.86
CA GLY A 148 11.60 8.30 -26.84
C GLY A 148 11.59 7.63 -25.45
N LEU A 149 11.90 8.34 -24.37
CA LEU A 149 11.84 7.78 -23.02
C LEU A 149 10.38 7.51 -22.63
N THR A 150 10.19 6.39 -21.95
CA THR A 150 8.92 6.01 -21.32
C THR A 150 8.63 6.88 -20.10
N PRO A 151 7.39 6.95 -19.62
CA PRO A 151 7.06 7.69 -18.39
C PRO A 151 7.91 7.26 -17.19
N PHE A 152 8.20 5.96 -17.07
CA PHE A 152 9.00 5.44 -15.97
C PHE A 152 10.49 5.83 -16.07
N GLU A 153 11.08 5.74 -17.23
CA GLU A 153 12.46 6.19 -17.46
C GLU A 153 12.60 7.69 -17.20
N ILE A 154 11.60 8.49 -17.57
CA ILE A 154 11.53 9.92 -17.23
C ILE A 154 11.50 10.10 -15.70
N LEU A 155 10.68 9.33 -14.98
CA LEU A 155 10.61 9.41 -13.52
C LEU A 155 11.93 8.98 -12.87
N GLN A 156 12.57 7.90 -13.36
CA GLN A 156 13.89 7.46 -12.88
C GLN A 156 14.96 8.52 -13.10
N HIS A 157 14.94 9.23 -14.22
CA HIS A 157 15.86 10.32 -14.49
C HIS A 157 15.88 11.39 -13.37
N PHE A 158 14.71 11.69 -12.78
CA PHE A 158 14.58 12.73 -11.76
C PHE A 158 14.63 12.21 -10.32
N TYR A 159 14.11 11.02 -10.08
CA TYR A 159 13.94 10.50 -8.72
C TYR A 159 14.89 9.34 -8.37
N GLY A 160 15.66 8.83 -9.37
CA GLY A 160 16.65 7.75 -9.19
C GLY A 160 16.12 6.38 -9.61
N ASP A 161 17.06 5.44 -9.76
CA ASP A 161 16.78 4.09 -10.29
C ASP A 161 16.09 3.18 -9.26
N ASP A 162 16.08 3.58 -7.99
CA ASP A 162 15.50 2.85 -6.87
C ASP A 162 14.01 3.13 -6.64
N ILE A 163 13.34 3.78 -7.59
CA ILE A 163 11.88 3.97 -7.55
C ILE A 163 11.14 2.80 -8.18
N GLU A 164 9.90 2.63 -7.77
CA GLU A 164 8.91 1.76 -8.41
C GLU A 164 7.54 2.44 -8.42
N ILE A 165 6.67 2.02 -9.35
CA ILE A 165 5.29 2.48 -9.40
C ILE A 165 4.41 1.40 -8.76
N VAL A 166 3.73 1.76 -7.68
CA VAL A 166 2.62 0.98 -7.14
C VAL A 166 1.43 1.18 -8.06
N THR A 167 0.86 0.09 -8.53
CA THR A 167 -0.33 0.12 -9.40
C THR A 167 -1.54 -0.42 -8.66
N ASN A 168 -2.72 0.09 -9.02
CA ASN A 168 -4.00 -0.36 -8.45
C ASN A 168 -4.07 -0.28 -6.91
N ALA A 169 -3.51 0.79 -6.34
CA ALA A 169 -3.66 1.04 -4.92
C ALA A 169 -5.16 1.14 -4.56
N PRO A 170 -5.59 0.53 -3.43
CA PRO A 170 -6.99 0.53 -3.05
C PRO A 170 -7.51 1.95 -2.79
N VAL A 171 -8.74 2.22 -3.21
CA VAL A 171 -9.45 3.46 -2.86
C VAL A 171 -10.24 3.21 -1.57
N SER A 172 -10.18 4.13 -0.64
CA SER A 172 -10.87 4.01 0.65
C SER A 172 -11.47 5.34 1.10
N PRO A 173 -12.58 5.32 1.82
CA PRO A 173 -13.09 6.52 2.46
C PRO A 173 -12.01 7.19 3.32
N ASN A 174 -12.02 8.51 3.37
CA ASN A 174 -11.10 9.27 4.20
C ASN A 174 -11.31 8.89 5.66
N ILE A 175 -10.37 8.15 6.23
CA ILE A 175 -10.36 7.79 7.64
C ILE A 175 -9.41 8.76 8.33
N PRO A 176 -9.88 9.52 9.36
CA PRO A 176 -8.98 10.34 10.14
C PRO A 176 -7.82 9.49 10.68
N SER A 177 -6.61 9.99 10.60
CA SER A 177 -5.43 9.28 11.09
C SER A 177 -5.53 9.00 12.60
N TYR A 178 -6.01 9.97 13.36
CA TYR A 178 -6.34 9.77 14.77
C TYR A 178 -7.62 8.93 14.89
N PRO A 179 -7.60 7.81 15.64
CA PRO A 179 -8.71 6.85 15.67
C PRO A 179 -10.00 7.35 16.34
N GLY A 180 -10.00 8.58 16.86
CA GLY A 180 -11.19 9.18 17.48
C GLY A 180 -11.33 8.90 18.98
N GLU A 181 -10.50 8.02 19.54
CA GLU A 181 -10.48 7.65 20.95
C GLU A 181 -9.08 7.76 21.55
N VAL A 182 -9.03 7.93 22.87
CA VAL A 182 -7.75 7.99 23.59
C VAL A 182 -7.13 6.60 23.66
N ILE A 183 -5.85 6.51 23.30
CA ILE A 183 -5.07 5.27 23.40
C ILE A 183 -4.26 5.31 24.69
N SER A 184 -4.48 4.35 25.57
CA SER A 184 -3.91 4.32 26.92
C SER A 184 -3.56 2.90 27.37
N PHE A 185 -3.09 2.76 28.60
CA PHE A 185 -2.84 1.46 29.20
C PHE A 185 -4.01 0.48 28.97
N GLY A 186 -3.70 -0.69 28.43
CA GLY A 186 -4.67 -1.73 28.08
C GLY A 186 -5.19 -1.67 26.64
N SER A 187 -4.96 -0.59 25.90
CA SER A 187 -5.25 -0.53 24.46
C SER A 187 -4.35 -1.50 23.68
N ALA A 188 -4.86 -2.04 22.57
CA ALA A 188 -4.08 -2.95 21.71
C ALA A 188 -4.44 -2.78 20.23
N GLY A 189 -3.55 -3.23 19.36
CA GLY A 189 -3.73 -3.26 17.90
C GLY A 189 -2.80 -2.33 17.14
N ASP A 190 -3.09 -2.14 15.83
CA ASP A 190 -2.22 -1.45 14.87
C ASP A 190 -1.86 -0.02 15.28
N ASN A 191 -2.79 0.71 15.90
CA ASN A 191 -2.52 2.07 16.37
C ASN A 191 -1.47 2.08 17.47
N VAL A 192 -1.44 1.06 18.33
CA VAL A 192 -0.40 0.92 19.36
C VAL A 192 0.94 0.52 18.74
N VAL A 193 0.94 -0.39 17.75
CA VAL A 193 2.15 -0.72 16.96
C VAL A 193 2.73 0.55 16.35
N ARG A 194 1.90 1.36 15.70
CA ARG A 194 2.33 2.65 15.10
C ARG A 194 2.96 3.58 16.12
N ILE A 195 2.32 3.79 17.29
CA ILE A 195 2.85 4.64 18.36
C ILE A 195 4.21 4.12 18.85
N GLN A 196 4.31 2.82 19.14
CA GLN A 196 5.53 2.20 19.66
C GLN A 196 6.69 2.31 18.66
N THR A 197 6.43 2.04 17.39
CA THR A 197 7.42 2.17 16.31
C THR A 197 7.89 3.60 16.14
N GLN A 198 6.95 4.55 16.08
CA GLN A 198 7.28 5.96 15.93
C GLN A 198 8.09 6.48 17.12
N LEU A 199 7.69 6.15 18.36
CA LEU A 199 8.44 6.52 19.55
C LEU A 199 9.84 5.92 19.57
N ASN A 200 10.01 4.66 19.16
CA ASN A 200 11.31 4.02 19.05
C ASN A 200 12.22 4.71 18.03
N ARG A 201 11.67 5.15 16.88
CA ARG A 201 12.45 5.93 15.91
C ARG A 201 12.81 7.32 16.46
N ILE A 202 11.86 7.96 17.14
CA ILE A 202 12.06 9.27 17.77
C ILE A 202 13.11 9.18 18.90
N SER A 203 13.10 8.13 19.69
CA SER A 203 14.05 7.93 20.81
C SER A 203 15.51 7.88 20.37
N GLN A 204 15.80 7.50 19.12
CA GLN A 204 17.16 7.53 18.58
C GLN A 204 17.72 8.97 18.48
N ASN A 205 16.85 9.94 18.21
CA ASN A 205 17.21 11.37 18.16
C ASN A 205 17.01 12.08 19.52
N TYR A 206 16.14 11.54 20.36
CA TYR A 206 15.76 12.07 21.68
C TYR A 206 15.94 11.00 22.76
N PRO A 207 17.20 10.70 23.20
CA PRO A 207 17.49 9.58 24.10
C PRO A 207 16.85 9.66 25.48
N ALA A 208 16.28 10.80 25.87
CA ALA A 208 15.49 10.94 27.09
C ALA A 208 14.21 10.08 27.03
N ILE A 209 13.68 9.81 25.84
CA ILE A 209 12.49 8.99 25.64
C ILE A 209 12.91 7.51 25.75
N PRO A 210 12.39 6.74 26.71
CA PRO A 210 12.75 5.34 26.87
C PRO A 210 12.43 4.54 25.60
N ARG A 211 13.39 3.73 25.17
CA ARG A 211 13.16 2.80 24.08
C ARG A 211 12.20 1.70 24.56
N ILE A 212 11.20 1.40 23.75
CA ILE A 212 10.29 0.28 23.94
C ILE A 212 10.99 -0.97 23.39
N PRO A 213 11.38 -1.95 24.23
CA PRO A 213 12.22 -3.08 23.81
C PRO A 213 11.62 -3.93 22.70
N TYR A 214 10.28 -4.08 22.73
CA TYR A 214 9.52 -4.85 21.75
C TYR A 214 8.27 -4.07 21.34
N VAL A 215 8.07 -3.92 20.03
CA VAL A 215 6.86 -3.35 19.45
C VAL A 215 5.78 -4.44 19.50
N THR A 216 5.02 -4.46 20.58
CA THR A 216 4.06 -5.55 20.85
C THR A 216 2.65 -5.28 20.35
N GLY A 217 2.35 -4.03 20.01
CA GLY A 217 0.97 -3.61 19.74
C GLY A 217 0.06 -3.64 20.98
N SER A 218 0.63 -3.76 22.19
CA SER A 218 -0.09 -3.66 23.46
C SER A 218 0.44 -2.47 24.26
N TYR A 219 -0.47 -1.58 24.64
CA TYR A 219 -0.14 -0.39 25.42
C TYR A 219 0.04 -0.79 26.90
N ASN A 220 1.27 -0.97 27.30
CA ASN A 220 1.68 -1.34 28.66
C ASN A 220 2.36 -0.18 29.38
N THR A 221 2.85 -0.39 30.60
CA THR A 221 3.55 0.63 31.40
C THR A 221 4.79 1.18 30.72
N ILE A 222 5.53 0.36 29.94
CA ILE A 222 6.73 0.82 29.20
C ILE A 222 6.31 1.80 28.10
N THR A 223 5.22 1.52 27.40
CA THR A 223 4.65 2.43 26.38
C THR A 223 4.14 3.70 27.04
N GLU A 224 3.46 3.61 28.18
CA GLU A 224 2.99 4.77 28.95
C GLU A 224 4.13 5.67 29.37
N ASP A 225 5.22 5.11 29.92
CA ASP A 225 6.41 5.87 30.33
C ASP A 225 7.08 6.56 29.13
N ALA A 226 7.18 5.89 27.99
CA ALA A 226 7.70 6.47 26.75
C ALA A 226 6.85 7.64 26.28
N VAL A 227 5.52 7.49 26.27
CA VAL A 227 4.57 8.56 25.91
C VAL A 227 4.66 9.74 26.88
N ARG A 228 4.67 9.48 28.18
CA ARG A 228 4.80 10.50 29.22
C ARG A 228 6.09 11.31 29.05
N THR A 229 7.19 10.63 28.81
CA THR A 229 8.48 11.29 28.55
C THR A 229 8.48 12.05 27.21
N PHE A 230 7.87 11.51 26.17
CA PHE A 230 7.67 12.23 24.92
C PHE A 230 6.89 13.53 25.15
N GLN A 231 5.78 13.46 25.88
CA GLN A 231 4.97 14.62 26.23
C GLN A 231 5.79 15.66 26.99
N GLN A 232 6.63 15.24 27.94
CA GLN A 232 7.53 16.13 28.65
C GLN A 232 8.54 16.82 27.71
N VAL A 233 9.21 16.04 26.86
CA VAL A 233 10.23 16.57 25.93
C VAL A 233 9.64 17.59 24.95
N PHE A 234 8.40 17.37 24.52
CA PHE A 234 7.75 18.22 23.50
C PHE A 234 6.72 19.22 24.09
N GLY A 235 6.70 19.41 25.41
CA GLY A 235 5.89 20.44 26.07
C GLY A 235 4.39 20.17 26.06
N LEU A 236 3.98 18.91 26.02
CA LEU A 236 2.58 18.47 26.11
C LEU A 236 2.22 18.12 27.56
N PRO A 237 0.90 18.11 27.91
CA PRO A 237 0.45 17.55 29.18
C PRO A 237 0.93 16.11 29.39
N GLN A 238 1.63 15.85 30.51
CA GLN A 238 2.27 14.56 30.80
C GLN A 238 1.26 13.53 31.31
N THR A 239 0.30 13.18 30.48
CA THR A 239 -0.80 12.28 30.85
C THR A 239 -0.41 10.80 30.78
N GLY A 240 0.55 10.46 29.93
CA GLY A 240 0.93 9.09 29.63
C GLY A 240 -0.06 8.34 28.72
N TYR A 241 -1.10 8.99 28.23
CA TYR A 241 -1.98 8.46 27.19
C TYR A 241 -1.85 9.28 25.91
N VAL A 242 -2.28 8.71 24.77
CA VAL A 242 -2.23 9.37 23.47
C VAL A 242 -3.62 9.87 23.10
N ASP A 243 -3.84 11.17 23.30
CA ASP A 243 -4.97 11.92 22.79
C ASP A 243 -4.67 12.43 21.37
N LYS A 244 -5.62 13.16 20.78
CA LYS A 244 -5.49 13.75 19.45
C LYS A 244 -4.23 14.64 19.32
N SER A 245 -3.93 15.43 20.33
CA SER A 245 -2.79 16.35 20.34
C SER A 245 -1.45 15.56 20.36
N THR A 246 -1.37 14.58 21.24
CA THR A 246 -0.19 13.71 21.36
C THR A 246 0.03 12.89 20.11
N TRP A 247 -1.05 12.33 19.51
CA TRP A 247 -1.00 11.57 18.25
C TRP A 247 -0.38 12.38 17.11
N TYR A 248 -0.92 13.56 16.84
CA TYR A 248 -0.41 14.39 15.76
C TYR A 248 0.99 14.91 16.03
N ARG A 249 1.34 15.16 17.30
CA ARG A 249 2.70 15.57 17.64
C ARG A 249 3.72 14.46 17.44
N ILE A 250 3.39 13.22 17.80
CA ILE A 250 4.23 12.03 17.52
C ILE A 250 4.44 11.92 16.00
N ASN A 251 3.36 11.98 15.22
CA ASN A 251 3.45 11.88 13.78
C ASN A 251 4.27 13.01 13.14
N GLN A 252 4.09 14.24 13.59
CA GLN A 252 4.86 15.39 13.11
C GLN A 252 6.36 15.21 13.34
N ILE A 253 6.76 14.82 14.55
CA ILE A 253 8.18 14.63 14.91
C ILE A 253 8.77 13.45 14.13
N TYR A 254 8.04 12.33 14.03
CA TYR A 254 8.45 11.16 13.27
C TYR A 254 8.66 11.49 11.78
N THR A 255 7.70 12.18 11.16
CA THR A 255 7.77 12.63 9.77
C THR A 255 8.99 13.53 9.53
N GLY A 256 9.27 14.45 10.46
CA GLY A 256 10.43 15.33 10.37
C GLY A 256 11.76 14.59 10.51
N ILE A 257 11.87 13.66 11.44
CA ILE A 257 13.08 12.86 11.67
C ILE A 257 13.38 11.97 10.46
N LYS A 258 12.38 11.29 9.92
CA LYS A 258 12.53 10.42 8.72
C LYS A 258 12.55 11.22 7.41
N ARG A 259 12.37 12.51 7.45
CA ARG A 259 12.31 13.41 6.28
C ARG A 259 11.29 12.97 5.24
N LEU A 260 10.15 12.46 5.67
CA LEU A 260 9.15 11.87 4.75
C LEU A 260 8.55 12.89 3.77
N GLY A 261 8.64 14.18 4.06
CA GLY A 261 8.29 15.29 3.16
C GLY A 261 9.47 15.89 2.40
N GLU A 262 10.56 15.12 2.18
CA GLU A 262 11.77 15.56 1.48
C GLU A 262 12.21 14.49 0.46
N LEU A 263 12.95 14.92 -0.58
CA LEU A 263 13.54 14.01 -1.59
C LEU A 263 14.51 12.98 -1.00
N THR A 264 15.13 13.32 0.13
CA THR A 264 16.10 12.49 0.86
C THR A 264 15.44 11.71 2.01
N SER A 265 14.18 11.35 1.87
CA SER A 265 13.43 10.56 2.85
C SER A 265 14.13 9.25 3.21
N GLU A 266 14.09 8.87 4.50
CA GLU A 266 14.50 7.53 4.95
C GLU A 266 13.50 6.44 4.53
N GLY A 267 12.29 6.83 4.13
CA GLY A 267 11.21 5.93 3.82
C GLY A 267 10.57 5.26 5.04
N VAL A 268 9.41 4.69 4.83
CA VAL A 268 8.71 3.86 5.80
C VAL A 268 8.63 2.45 5.23
N THR A 269 9.12 1.47 5.99
CA THR A 269 9.16 0.08 5.56
C THR A 269 8.03 -0.72 6.20
N ILE A 270 7.81 -1.94 5.72
CA ILE A 270 6.82 -2.83 6.31
C ILE A 270 7.13 -3.12 7.78
N SER A 271 8.41 -3.13 8.17
CA SER A 271 8.82 -3.32 9.56
C SER A 271 8.40 -2.18 10.49
N ASP A 272 8.14 -0.98 9.94
CA ASP A 272 7.62 0.16 10.71
C ASP A 272 6.13 -0.01 11.10
N TYR A 273 5.45 -1.00 10.52
CA TYR A 273 4.03 -1.31 10.79
C TYR A 273 3.80 -2.72 11.33
N THR A 274 4.86 -3.52 11.48
CA THR A 274 4.76 -4.87 12.02
C THR A 274 5.23 -4.92 13.46
N ALA A 275 4.51 -5.67 14.29
CA ALA A 275 5.00 -6.01 15.61
C ALA A 275 6.29 -6.86 15.48
N ASP A 276 7.21 -6.66 16.41
CA ASP A 276 8.37 -7.54 16.54
C ASP A 276 7.87 -8.95 16.86
N VAL A 277 7.97 -9.85 15.90
CA VAL A 277 7.63 -11.26 16.12
C VAL A 277 8.86 -11.92 16.73
N PRO A 278 8.76 -12.53 17.91
CA PRO A 278 9.87 -13.28 18.48
C PRO A 278 10.29 -14.39 17.52
N GLU A 279 11.56 -14.75 17.56
CA GLU A 279 12.18 -15.75 16.68
C GLU A 279 11.40 -17.06 16.62
N PHE A 280 10.65 -17.37 17.70
CA PHE A 280 9.79 -18.55 17.81
C PHE A 280 8.56 -18.22 18.67
N LEU A 281 7.36 -18.50 18.16
CA LEU A 281 6.13 -18.54 18.97
C LEU A 281 5.57 -19.95 18.97
N ARG A 282 5.18 -20.43 20.16
CA ARG A 282 4.71 -21.79 20.38
C ARG A 282 3.65 -21.85 21.48
N ARG A 283 3.04 -23.01 21.63
CA ARG A 283 2.06 -23.25 22.68
C ARG A 283 2.62 -22.89 24.07
N GLY A 284 1.84 -22.12 24.81
CA GLY A 284 2.19 -21.58 26.11
C GLY A 284 2.61 -20.10 26.08
N ASP A 285 2.99 -19.58 24.93
CA ASP A 285 3.32 -18.16 24.79
C ASP A 285 2.05 -17.30 24.82
N SER A 286 2.21 -16.04 25.23
CA SER A 286 1.10 -15.10 25.31
C SER A 286 1.57 -13.67 25.01
N GLY A 287 0.63 -12.81 24.67
CA GLY A 287 0.89 -11.39 24.46
C GLY A 287 0.48 -10.89 23.07
N ALA A 288 0.98 -9.71 22.72
CA ALA A 288 0.57 -9.02 21.51
C ALA A 288 1.01 -9.75 20.23
N ASN A 289 2.21 -10.34 20.23
CA ASN A 289 2.68 -11.11 19.07
C ASN A 289 1.78 -12.32 18.80
N VAL A 290 1.30 -13.00 19.85
CA VAL A 290 0.33 -14.09 19.69
C VAL A 290 -0.98 -13.57 19.11
N ARG A 291 -1.45 -12.38 19.51
CA ARG A 291 -2.65 -11.75 18.92
C ARG A 291 -2.48 -11.48 17.44
N VAL A 292 -1.31 -10.95 17.05
CA VAL A 292 -1.01 -10.69 15.61
C VAL A 292 -1.09 -11.98 14.81
N ILE A 293 -0.44 -13.05 15.28
CA ILE A 293 -0.47 -14.34 14.59
C ILE A 293 -1.88 -14.92 14.53
N GLN A 294 -2.62 -14.87 15.64
CA GLN A 294 -4.01 -15.33 15.68
C GLN A 294 -4.90 -14.53 14.73
N TYR A 295 -4.72 -13.21 14.65
CA TYR A 295 -5.43 -12.39 13.69
C TYR A 295 -5.13 -12.82 12.24
N ILE A 296 -3.85 -12.94 11.90
CA ILE A 296 -3.43 -13.38 10.56
C ILE A 296 -3.98 -14.78 10.25
N LEU A 297 -3.85 -15.74 11.17
CA LEU A 297 -4.40 -17.09 11.01
C LEU A 297 -5.93 -17.07 10.86
N SER A 298 -6.63 -16.19 11.58
CA SER A 298 -8.08 -16.08 11.46
C SER A 298 -8.51 -15.55 10.08
N VAL A 299 -7.74 -14.60 9.52
CA VAL A 299 -7.97 -14.11 8.16
C VAL A 299 -7.65 -15.21 7.15
N VAL A 300 -6.50 -15.87 7.28
CA VAL A 300 -6.11 -16.98 6.40
C VAL A 300 -7.15 -18.12 6.48
N GLY A 301 -7.61 -18.50 7.68
CA GLY A 301 -8.65 -19.51 7.87
C GLY A 301 -10.03 -19.11 7.35
N ALA A 302 -10.26 -17.82 7.05
CA ALA A 302 -11.47 -17.38 6.36
C ALA A 302 -11.45 -17.68 4.85
N TYR A 303 -10.25 -17.83 4.25
CA TYR A 303 -10.04 -18.02 2.83
C TYR A 303 -9.42 -19.39 2.46
N TYR A 304 -8.84 -20.08 3.43
CA TYR A 304 -8.25 -21.42 3.27
C TYR A 304 -8.98 -22.40 4.19
N ASP A 305 -9.98 -23.12 3.66
CA ASP A 305 -10.86 -24.02 4.44
C ASP A 305 -10.12 -25.07 5.28
N ALA A 306 -8.89 -25.44 4.87
CA ALA A 306 -8.06 -26.38 5.62
C ALA A 306 -7.44 -25.78 6.89
N VAL A 307 -7.41 -24.45 7.02
CA VAL A 307 -6.92 -23.77 8.22
C VAL A 307 -8.09 -23.45 9.15
N PRO A 308 -8.15 -24.01 10.35
CA PRO A 308 -9.24 -23.72 11.29
C PRO A 308 -9.32 -22.22 11.60
N ARG A 309 -10.52 -21.67 11.61
CA ARG A 309 -10.77 -20.32 12.13
C ARG A 309 -10.60 -20.32 13.63
N ILE A 310 -9.81 -19.39 14.14
CA ILE A 310 -9.50 -19.28 15.56
C ILE A 310 -9.86 -17.90 16.10
N SER A 311 -10.06 -17.81 17.41
CA SER A 311 -10.30 -16.55 18.10
C SER A 311 -8.99 -15.86 18.47
N VAL A 312 -8.98 -14.52 18.45
CA VAL A 312 -7.82 -13.70 18.85
C VAL A 312 -7.84 -13.49 20.36
N THR A 313 -7.24 -14.41 21.11
CA THR A 313 -7.23 -14.41 22.58
C THR A 313 -5.98 -13.78 23.18
N GLY A 314 -4.86 -13.80 22.41
CA GLY A 314 -3.54 -13.43 22.91
C GLY A 314 -2.83 -14.55 23.69
N ASN A 315 -3.41 -15.76 23.74
CA ASN A 315 -2.79 -16.94 24.35
C ASN A 315 -2.58 -18.00 23.26
N PHE A 316 -1.36 -18.45 23.05
CA PHE A 316 -1.04 -19.50 22.08
C PHE A 316 -1.45 -20.85 22.66
N GLY A 317 -2.72 -21.18 22.50
CA GLY A 317 -3.34 -22.42 22.94
C GLY A 317 -3.28 -23.50 21.87
N GLU A 318 -3.98 -24.60 22.15
CA GLU A 318 -4.09 -25.75 21.25
C GLU A 318 -4.76 -25.37 19.92
N GLU A 319 -5.77 -24.48 19.93
CA GLU A 319 -6.41 -23.99 18.71
C GLU A 319 -5.43 -23.25 17.79
N THR A 320 -4.57 -22.41 18.35
CA THR A 320 -3.55 -21.68 17.59
C THR A 320 -2.50 -22.64 17.03
N GLU A 321 -2.05 -23.60 17.83
CA GLU A 321 -1.10 -24.64 17.38
C GLU A 321 -1.68 -25.46 16.24
N ASN A 322 -2.92 -25.92 16.35
CA ASN A 322 -3.59 -26.71 15.32
C ASN A 322 -3.80 -25.92 14.03
N ALA A 323 -4.21 -24.66 14.14
CA ALA A 323 -4.35 -23.79 12.96
C ALA A 323 -2.99 -23.56 12.27
N LEU A 324 -1.92 -23.37 13.05
CA LEU A 324 -0.59 -23.18 12.50
C LEU A 324 -0.05 -24.47 11.84
N ARG A 325 -0.28 -25.65 12.44
CA ARG A 325 0.06 -26.95 11.81
C ARG A 325 -0.69 -27.14 10.49
N ALA A 326 -1.99 -26.87 10.50
CA ALA A 326 -2.80 -26.95 9.26
C ALA A 326 -2.27 -25.97 8.19
N PHE A 327 -1.89 -24.76 8.56
CA PHE A 327 -1.23 -23.82 7.67
C PHE A 327 0.08 -24.40 7.12
N GLN A 328 0.97 -24.87 7.99
CA GLN A 328 2.24 -25.45 7.60
C GLN A 328 2.04 -26.62 6.62
N GLN A 329 1.06 -27.49 6.88
CA GLN A 329 0.75 -28.62 6.01
C GLN A 329 0.38 -28.19 4.59
N ILE A 330 -0.53 -27.23 4.44
CA ILE A 330 -1.01 -26.80 3.11
C ILE A 330 0.04 -25.99 2.34
N PHE A 331 0.99 -25.38 3.04
CA PHE A 331 2.10 -24.64 2.41
C PHE A 331 3.38 -25.49 2.27
N GLY A 332 3.32 -26.77 2.63
CA GLY A 332 4.46 -27.70 2.47
C GLY A 332 5.62 -27.42 3.43
N LEU A 333 5.35 -26.74 4.54
CA LEU A 333 6.30 -26.47 5.60
C LEU A 333 6.35 -27.64 6.61
N PRO A 334 7.43 -27.77 7.40
CA PRO A 334 7.45 -28.73 8.53
C PRO A 334 6.31 -28.47 9.51
N GLU A 335 5.48 -29.48 9.77
CA GLU A 335 4.28 -29.38 10.63
C GLU A 335 4.64 -29.31 12.13
N THR A 336 5.43 -28.33 12.53
CA THR A 336 5.93 -28.21 13.90
C THR A 336 4.90 -27.63 14.89
N GLY A 337 3.94 -26.86 14.37
CA GLY A 337 3.04 -26.05 15.21
C GLY A 337 3.74 -24.88 15.90
N VAL A 338 4.99 -24.60 15.52
CA VAL A 338 5.81 -23.49 16.00
C VAL A 338 5.90 -22.45 14.89
N LEU A 339 5.69 -21.19 15.23
CA LEU A 339 5.96 -20.09 14.31
C LEU A 339 7.46 -19.80 14.33
N ASP A 340 8.14 -20.19 13.28
CA ASP A 340 9.52 -19.79 12.99
C ASP A 340 9.55 -18.75 11.86
N ALA A 341 10.74 -18.26 11.52
CA ALA A 341 10.91 -17.22 10.49
C ALA A 341 10.35 -17.66 9.13
N ALA A 342 10.54 -18.92 8.72
CA ALA A 342 10.04 -19.44 7.47
C ALA A 342 8.50 -19.53 7.47
N THR A 343 7.93 -20.04 8.55
CA THR A 343 6.47 -20.11 8.72
C THR A 343 5.85 -18.70 8.77
N TRP A 344 6.53 -17.75 9.43
CA TRP A 344 6.07 -16.37 9.45
C TRP A 344 6.05 -15.73 8.07
N GLU A 345 7.12 -15.91 7.29
CA GLU A 345 7.22 -15.33 5.96
C GLU A 345 6.10 -15.84 5.04
N ASP A 346 5.83 -17.15 5.04
CA ASP A 346 4.78 -17.72 4.22
C ASP A 346 3.38 -17.37 4.75
N LEU A 347 3.19 -17.31 6.07
CA LEU A 347 1.94 -16.92 6.70
C LEU A 347 1.61 -15.45 6.37
N TYR A 348 2.60 -14.58 6.47
CA TYR A 348 2.43 -13.17 6.14
C TYR A 348 2.19 -12.95 4.64
N ARG A 349 2.88 -13.71 3.77
CA ARG A 349 2.66 -13.68 2.32
C ARG A 349 1.25 -14.14 1.94
N ALA A 350 0.75 -15.21 2.56
CA ALA A 350 -0.61 -15.68 2.35
C ALA A 350 -1.65 -14.65 2.80
N TYR A 351 -1.45 -14.04 3.97
CA TYR A 351 -2.28 -12.95 4.48
C TYR A 351 -2.29 -11.76 3.52
N LYS A 352 -1.11 -11.33 3.08
CA LYS A 352 -0.98 -10.22 2.14
C LYS A 352 -1.68 -10.52 0.81
N GLY A 353 -1.48 -11.72 0.25
CA GLY A 353 -2.16 -12.16 -0.97
C GLY A 353 -3.69 -12.12 -0.83
N ILE A 354 -4.24 -12.46 0.34
CA ILE A 354 -5.68 -12.32 0.61
C ILE A 354 -6.09 -10.86 0.62
N VAL A 355 -5.39 -10.02 1.38
CA VAL A 355 -5.73 -8.59 1.52
C VAL A 355 -5.62 -7.88 0.17
N ASP A 356 -4.58 -8.15 -0.60
CA ASP A 356 -4.36 -7.57 -1.92
C ASP A 356 -5.37 -8.09 -2.97
N SER A 357 -5.98 -9.26 -2.75
CA SER A 357 -7.00 -9.84 -3.62
C SER A 357 -8.43 -9.39 -3.30
N LEU A 358 -8.63 -8.72 -2.16
CA LEU A 358 -9.96 -8.20 -1.84
C LEU A 358 -10.32 -7.09 -2.82
N PRO A 359 -11.47 -7.20 -3.52
CA PRO A 359 -11.81 -6.24 -4.55
C PRO A 359 -12.02 -4.87 -3.95
N VAL A 360 -11.23 -3.92 -4.42
CA VAL A 360 -11.53 -2.51 -4.25
C VAL A 360 -12.50 -2.14 -5.37
N ASN A 361 -13.79 -2.20 -5.09
CA ASN A 361 -14.87 -1.82 -6.00
C ASN A 361 -14.84 -2.50 -7.39
N LEU A 362 -14.72 -3.83 -7.43
CA LEU A 362 -15.05 -4.57 -8.64
C LEU A 362 -16.58 -4.56 -8.81
N THR A 363 -17.05 -3.59 -9.59
CA THR A 363 -18.47 -3.51 -10.01
C THR A 363 -18.80 -4.45 -11.18
N SER A 364 -17.85 -5.28 -11.64
CA SER A 364 -18.14 -6.26 -12.69
C SER A 364 -18.54 -7.60 -12.09
N GLU A 365 -19.75 -8.02 -12.39
CA GLU A 365 -20.38 -9.30 -11.96
C GLU A 365 -19.63 -10.57 -12.45
N GLU A 366 -18.51 -10.43 -13.19
CA GLU A 366 -17.86 -11.53 -13.89
C GLU A 366 -16.56 -12.05 -13.27
N ILE A 367 -15.99 -11.38 -12.26
CA ILE A 367 -14.79 -11.88 -11.59
C ILE A 367 -15.16 -12.66 -10.35
N VAL A 368 -14.87 -13.95 -10.39
CA VAL A 368 -15.10 -14.84 -9.25
C VAL A 368 -14.04 -14.58 -8.18
N LEU A 369 -14.46 -14.25 -6.97
CA LEU A 369 -13.58 -14.06 -5.82
C LEU A 369 -12.80 -15.34 -5.47
N PHE A 370 -11.64 -15.20 -4.83
CA PHE A 370 -10.87 -16.34 -4.37
C PHE A 370 -11.72 -17.24 -3.46
N PRO A 371 -11.83 -18.54 -3.79
CA PRO A 371 -12.77 -19.45 -3.12
C PRO A 371 -12.31 -19.94 -1.73
N GLY A 372 -11.18 -19.45 -1.22
CA GLY A 372 -10.64 -19.92 0.06
C GLY A 372 -9.94 -21.28 0.01
N VAL A 373 -9.72 -21.84 -1.17
CA VAL A 373 -9.12 -23.17 -1.36
C VAL A 373 -7.95 -23.06 -2.33
N ILE A 374 -6.77 -23.56 -1.93
CA ILE A 374 -5.63 -23.67 -2.85
C ILE A 374 -5.94 -24.74 -3.92
N LEU A 375 -5.99 -24.31 -5.18
CA LEU A 375 -6.18 -25.24 -6.29
C LEU A 375 -4.84 -25.87 -6.68
N ARG A 376 -4.82 -27.19 -6.79
CA ARG A 376 -3.63 -27.98 -7.10
C ARG A 376 -3.97 -29.22 -7.91
N GLU A 377 -2.94 -29.83 -8.47
CA GLU A 377 -3.06 -31.06 -9.26
C GLU A 377 -3.87 -32.14 -8.52
N GLY A 378 -4.80 -32.78 -9.26
CA GLY A 378 -5.71 -33.77 -8.73
C GLY A 378 -7.08 -33.26 -8.32
N MET A 379 -7.27 -31.94 -8.14
CA MET A 379 -8.56 -31.36 -7.77
C MET A 379 -9.51 -31.28 -8.96
N GLN A 380 -10.83 -31.42 -8.66
CA GLN A 380 -11.89 -31.29 -9.66
C GLN A 380 -13.06 -30.52 -9.08
N ASN A 381 -13.29 -29.29 -9.56
CA ASN A 381 -14.39 -28.41 -9.15
C ASN A 381 -14.58 -27.26 -10.15
N GLU A 382 -15.61 -26.44 -9.92
CA GLU A 382 -15.92 -25.28 -10.77
C GLU A 382 -14.86 -24.17 -10.69
N TYR A 383 -14.15 -24.00 -9.57
CA TYR A 383 -13.08 -23.02 -9.45
C TYR A 383 -11.87 -23.38 -10.34
N VAL A 384 -11.58 -24.66 -10.48
CA VAL A 384 -10.59 -25.15 -11.45
C VAL A 384 -11.02 -24.81 -12.88
N ARG A 385 -12.33 -25.01 -13.18
CA ARG A 385 -12.88 -24.64 -14.50
C ARG A 385 -12.74 -23.14 -14.76
N THR A 386 -13.04 -22.31 -13.78
CA THR A 386 -12.90 -20.86 -13.87
C THR A 386 -11.49 -20.43 -14.23
N ILE A 387 -10.47 -20.90 -13.50
CA ILE A 387 -9.08 -20.51 -13.81
C ILE A 387 -8.60 -21.04 -15.15
N GLN A 388 -9.09 -22.20 -15.58
CA GLN A 388 -8.80 -22.75 -16.91
C GLN A 388 -9.37 -21.84 -18.02
N GLN A 389 -10.59 -21.34 -17.84
CA GLN A 389 -11.19 -20.36 -18.76
C GLN A 389 -10.37 -19.06 -18.79
N TYR A 390 -10.00 -18.54 -17.63
CA TYR A 390 -9.20 -17.32 -17.53
C TYR A 390 -7.82 -17.48 -18.19
N LEU A 391 -7.11 -18.58 -17.90
CA LEU A 391 -5.80 -18.85 -18.49
C LEU A 391 -5.86 -19.05 -20.02
N THR A 392 -6.95 -19.60 -20.53
CA THR A 392 -7.16 -19.77 -21.97
C THR A 392 -7.39 -18.43 -22.66
N GLU A 393 -8.14 -17.53 -22.03
CA GLU A 393 -8.32 -16.18 -22.54
C GLU A 393 -7.01 -15.39 -22.50
N ILE A 394 -6.29 -15.47 -21.38
CA ILE A 394 -4.96 -14.85 -21.21
C ILE A 394 -3.95 -15.37 -22.24
N HIS A 395 -4.02 -16.64 -22.64
CA HIS A 395 -3.15 -17.22 -23.67
C HIS A 395 -3.20 -16.44 -24.97
N ASN A 396 -4.36 -15.91 -25.36
CA ASN A 396 -4.51 -15.18 -26.62
C ASN A 396 -3.56 -13.98 -26.70
N ASP A 397 -3.30 -13.38 -25.57
CA ASP A 397 -2.45 -12.22 -25.41
C ASP A 397 -1.05 -12.55 -24.91
N TYR A 398 -0.90 -13.66 -24.20
CA TYR A 398 0.35 -14.14 -23.64
C TYR A 398 0.62 -15.60 -24.10
N PRO A 399 1.06 -15.82 -25.37
CA PRO A 399 1.22 -17.15 -25.93
C PRO A 399 2.22 -18.07 -25.20
N GLN A 400 3.11 -17.51 -24.38
CA GLN A 400 4.02 -18.25 -23.52
C GLN A 400 3.31 -18.98 -22.37
N ILE A 401 2.06 -18.66 -22.08
CA ILE A 401 1.20 -19.35 -21.13
C ILE A 401 0.36 -20.36 -21.92
N PRO A 402 0.51 -21.68 -21.72
CA PRO A 402 -0.23 -22.66 -22.49
C PRO A 402 -1.75 -22.53 -22.33
N ALA A 403 -2.49 -22.60 -23.43
CA ALA A 403 -3.95 -22.74 -23.37
C ALA A 403 -4.34 -24.07 -22.73
N VAL A 404 -5.41 -24.06 -21.95
CA VAL A 404 -5.91 -25.26 -21.26
C VAL A 404 -7.42 -25.40 -21.47
N THR A 405 -7.88 -26.62 -21.73
CA THR A 405 -9.30 -26.90 -21.85
C THR A 405 -9.97 -26.81 -20.48
N ALA A 406 -11.09 -26.09 -20.39
CA ALA A 406 -11.85 -25.88 -19.15
C ALA A 406 -12.66 -27.13 -18.75
N THR A 407 -11.95 -28.16 -18.31
CA THR A 407 -12.55 -29.46 -17.89
C THR A 407 -13.05 -29.44 -16.45
N GLY A 408 -12.56 -28.50 -15.63
CA GLY A 408 -12.76 -28.49 -14.19
C GLY A 408 -11.84 -29.44 -13.43
N TYR A 409 -10.98 -30.20 -14.12
CA TYR A 409 -9.97 -31.08 -13.53
C TYR A 409 -8.59 -30.43 -13.61
N PHE A 410 -7.92 -30.25 -12.47
CA PHE A 410 -6.58 -29.70 -12.38
C PHE A 410 -5.54 -30.79 -12.70
N GLY A 411 -5.31 -30.99 -13.96
CA GLY A 411 -4.31 -31.96 -14.46
C GLY A 411 -2.93 -31.33 -14.69
N PRO A 412 -1.96 -32.11 -15.20
CA PRO A 412 -0.61 -31.64 -15.51
C PRO A 412 -0.57 -30.44 -16.47
N LEU A 413 -1.51 -30.35 -17.42
CA LEU A 413 -1.59 -29.23 -18.37
C LEU A 413 -1.98 -27.94 -17.65
N THR A 414 -2.95 -28.00 -16.73
CA THR A 414 -3.36 -26.87 -15.91
C THR A 414 -2.20 -26.41 -15.02
N LYS A 415 -1.51 -27.33 -14.37
CA LYS A 415 -0.33 -27.05 -13.56
C LYS A 415 0.77 -26.35 -14.37
N ASN A 416 1.03 -26.82 -15.58
CA ASN A 416 2.02 -26.20 -16.46
C ASN A 416 1.62 -24.78 -16.86
N ALA A 417 0.35 -24.55 -17.19
CA ALA A 417 -0.17 -23.23 -17.51
C ALA A 417 -0.08 -22.27 -16.32
N VAL A 418 -0.47 -22.74 -15.12
CA VAL A 418 -0.32 -21.95 -13.87
C VAL A 418 1.15 -21.63 -13.59
N THR A 419 2.05 -22.60 -13.72
CA THR A 419 3.50 -22.40 -13.52
C THR A 419 4.07 -21.39 -14.53
N ALA A 420 3.63 -21.47 -15.79
CA ALA A 420 4.02 -20.52 -16.82
C ALA A 420 3.49 -19.12 -16.52
N PHE A 421 2.22 -19.01 -16.12
CA PHE A 421 1.61 -17.75 -15.69
C PHE A 421 2.40 -17.12 -14.53
N GLN A 422 2.68 -17.88 -13.49
CA GLN A 422 3.44 -17.42 -12.33
C GLN A 422 4.82 -16.88 -12.73
N ARG A 423 5.53 -17.55 -13.65
CA ARG A 423 6.84 -17.08 -14.16
C ARG A 423 6.72 -15.77 -14.94
N VAL A 424 5.70 -15.69 -15.82
CA VAL A 424 5.48 -14.50 -16.66
C VAL A 424 5.20 -13.25 -15.79
N PHE A 425 4.45 -13.44 -14.73
CA PHE A 425 4.02 -12.32 -13.86
C PHE A 425 4.80 -12.19 -12.55
N GLY A 426 5.96 -12.84 -12.44
CA GLY A 426 6.88 -12.69 -11.29
C GLY A 426 6.39 -13.30 -9.98
N ILE A 427 5.41 -14.22 -10.05
CA ILE A 427 4.92 -14.99 -8.89
C ILE A 427 5.79 -16.23 -8.71
N ASN A 428 6.00 -16.68 -7.48
CA ASN A 428 6.72 -17.92 -7.21
C ASN A 428 6.08 -19.10 -7.98
N PRO A 429 6.82 -19.81 -8.87
CA PRO A 429 6.26 -20.79 -9.81
C PRO A 429 5.96 -22.15 -9.16
N THR A 430 5.08 -22.16 -8.17
CA THR A 430 4.68 -23.37 -7.42
C THR A 430 3.79 -24.33 -8.22
N GLY A 431 3.11 -23.83 -9.24
CA GLY A 431 2.09 -24.57 -9.98
C GLY A 431 0.78 -24.75 -9.20
N TYR A 432 0.62 -24.09 -8.03
CA TYR A 432 -0.62 -24.05 -7.26
C TYR A 432 -1.28 -22.68 -7.43
N VAL A 433 -2.62 -22.63 -7.28
CA VAL A 433 -3.36 -21.37 -7.31
C VAL A 433 -3.84 -21.05 -5.89
N GLY A 434 -3.06 -20.25 -5.18
CA GLY A 434 -3.45 -19.63 -3.92
C GLY A 434 -4.07 -18.25 -4.16
N ALA A 435 -4.32 -17.48 -3.10
CA ALA A 435 -4.98 -16.19 -3.17
C ALA A 435 -4.26 -15.19 -4.10
N GLU A 436 -2.93 -15.09 -4.00
CA GLU A 436 -2.10 -14.22 -4.84
C GLU A 436 -2.20 -14.58 -6.34
N THR A 437 -2.02 -15.87 -6.67
CA THR A 437 -2.12 -16.35 -8.05
C THR A 437 -3.53 -16.19 -8.59
N TRP A 438 -4.55 -16.47 -7.78
CA TRP A 438 -5.95 -16.27 -8.16
C TRP A 438 -6.27 -14.82 -8.49
N ALA A 439 -5.91 -13.90 -7.60
CA ALA A 439 -6.12 -12.47 -7.78
C ALA A 439 -5.44 -11.97 -9.06
N ARG A 440 -4.18 -12.37 -9.27
CA ARG A 440 -3.42 -11.95 -10.45
C ARG A 440 -3.98 -12.53 -11.75
N ILE A 441 -4.46 -13.79 -11.74
CA ILE A 441 -5.15 -14.38 -12.91
C ILE A 441 -6.42 -13.59 -13.22
N GLY A 442 -7.22 -13.22 -12.20
CA GLY A 442 -8.44 -12.43 -12.38
C GLY A 442 -8.16 -11.04 -12.93
N GLU A 443 -7.14 -10.36 -12.42
CA GLU A 443 -6.69 -9.04 -12.89
C GLU A 443 -6.28 -9.09 -14.37
N ILE A 444 -5.36 -9.98 -14.73
CA ILE A 444 -4.89 -10.11 -16.11
C ILE A 444 -6.00 -10.54 -17.07
N TYR A 445 -6.88 -11.45 -16.61
CA TYR A 445 -8.05 -11.84 -17.41
C TYR A 445 -8.95 -10.62 -17.71
N SER A 446 -9.17 -9.75 -16.72
CA SER A 446 -9.94 -8.52 -16.93
C SER A 446 -9.26 -7.57 -17.91
N GLU A 447 -7.95 -7.40 -17.79
CA GLU A 447 -7.17 -6.57 -18.71
C GLU A 447 -7.28 -7.07 -20.13
N VAL A 448 -7.12 -8.37 -20.35
CA VAL A 448 -7.21 -9.00 -21.67
C VAL A 448 -8.64 -8.91 -22.24
N LYS A 449 -9.62 -9.29 -21.43
CA LYS A 449 -11.02 -9.38 -21.89
C LYS A 449 -11.64 -8.03 -22.22
N TYR A 450 -11.32 -7.01 -21.41
CA TYR A 450 -11.94 -5.69 -21.55
C TYR A 450 -11.05 -4.67 -22.28
N GLY A 451 -9.90 -5.10 -22.79
CA GLY A 451 -9.01 -4.24 -23.56
C GLY A 451 -8.22 -3.22 -22.73
N TYR A 452 -8.08 -3.46 -21.43
CA TYR A 452 -7.29 -2.62 -20.53
C TYR A 452 -5.78 -2.90 -20.61
N VAL A 453 -5.34 -3.68 -21.59
CA VAL A 453 -3.92 -3.97 -21.80
C VAL A 453 -3.19 -2.66 -22.13
N LYS A 454 -2.29 -2.28 -21.24
CA LYS A 454 -1.52 -1.05 -21.40
C LYS A 454 -0.49 -1.20 -22.52
N PRO A 455 -0.31 -0.17 -23.39
CA PRO A 455 0.66 -0.24 -24.47
C PRO A 455 2.08 -0.50 -23.99
N ALA A 456 2.88 -1.11 -24.88
CA ALA A 456 4.30 -1.37 -24.66
C ALA A 456 5.05 -0.13 -24.15
N GLY A 457 5.80 -0.27 -23.07
CA GLY A 457 6.70 0.75 -22.53
C GLY A 457 6.06 1.77 -21.60
N GLN A 458 4.78 1.65 -21.24
CA GLN A 458 4.13 2.61 -20.34
C GLN A 458 4.38 2.38 -18.85
N PHE A 459 4.55 1.12 -18.43
CA PHE A 459 4.69 0.77 -17.01
C PHE A 459 5.64 -0.39 -16.80
N PRO A 460 6.57 -0.29 -15.84
CA PRO A 460 7.33 -1.45 -15.39
C PRO A 460 6.37 -2.42 -14.68
N GLY A 461 6.48 -3.70 -14.99
CA GLY A 461 5.64 -4.76 -14.44
C GLY A 461 4.45 -5.17 -15.30
N TYR A 462 4.15 -4.46 -16.37
CA TYR A 462 3.23 -4.90 -17.40
C TYR A 462 3.99 -5.53 -18.56
N THR A 463 3.53 -6.71 -19.00
CA THR A 463 4.09 -7.32 -20.20
C THR A 463 3.68 -6.50 -21.40
N ILE A 464 4.68 -5.99 -22.05
CA ILE A 464 4.58 -5.15 -23.23
C ILE A 464 4.32 -6.05 -24.45
N ARG A 465 3.38 -5.72 -25.27
CA ARG A 465 3.18 -6.31 -26.58
C ARG A 465 3.89 -5.56 -27.67
#